data_15c5032a6fde2394f96e32b8789ecc92
#
_entry.id   15c5032a6fde2394f96e32b8789ecc92
#
_cell.length_a   1.000
_cell.length_b   1.000
_cell.length_c   1.000
_cell.angle_alpha   90.00
_cell.angle_beta   90.00
_cell.angle_gamma   90.00
#
_symmetry.space_group_name_H-M   'P 1'
#
loop_
_entity.id
_entity.type
_entity.pdbx_description
1 polymer ?
#
loop_
_entity_poly.entity_id
_entity_poly.type
_entity_poly.pdbx_seq_one_letter_code
_entity_poly.pdbx_strand_id
1 'polypeptide(L)'
;GINPITGLPVFLGADGSEVPATENPKKENIVALGHSTPPYSGTLNLSFSYREFDLDMDFYYVFGGYQKYNYSYVRDDDNANKNAIKGQLQNMWFQKGDEGKIYYSPFFSSSALASLTDYANTETVGKSDYLKLSMVSLRYRVPHAFLEKNCKFIKYANIAFQASNLFMITPYKESDPETGSLAGTMQPVLTINLSLTF
;
A
#
# COMPACT_ATOMS: atom_id res chain seq x y z
N GLY A 1 -9.27 12.15 -17.75
CA GLY A 1 -8.18 13.13 -17.97
C GLY A 1 -8.52 14.47 -17.34
N ILE A 2 -7.70 15.46 -17.63
CA ILE A 2 -7.85 16.84 -17.14
C ILE A 2 -8.05 17.76 -18.34
N ASN A 3 -9.06 18.61 -18.30
CA ASN A 3 -9.31 19.60 -19.34
C ASN A 3 -8.17 20.64 -19.33
N PRO A 4 -7.49 20.86 -20.46
CA PRO A 4 -6.29 21.72 -20.53
C PRO A 4 -6.58 23.21 -20.29
N ILE A 5 -7.83 23.63 -20.41
CA ILE A 5 -8.21 25.05 -20.25
C ILE A 5 -8.65 25.33 -18.82
N THR A 6 -9.46 24.43 -18.26
CA THR A 6 -10.11 24.63 -16.96
C THR A 6 -9.40 23.93 -15.80
N GLY A 7 -8.53 22.98 -16.08
CA GLY A 7 -7.93 22.10 -15.06
C GLY A 7 -8.93 21.16 -14.39
N LEU A 8 -10.12 21.02 -14.98
CA LEU A 8 -11.18 20.18 -14.49
C LEU A 8 -11.03 18.75 -14.98
N PRO A 9 -11.42 17.77 -14.18
CA PRO A 9 -11.47 16.41 -14.67
C PRO A 9 -12.55 16.24 -15.72
N VAL A 10 -12.24 15.43 -16.73
CA VAL A 10 -13.15 14.99 -17.77
C VAL A 10 -13.13 13.47 -17.83
N PHE A 11 -14.29 12.87 -18.00
CA PHE A 11 -14.45 11.44 -18.22
C PHE A 11 -14.64 11.15 -19.71
N LEU A 12 -14.38 9.93 -20.09
CA LEU A 12 -14.64 9.43 -21.43
C LEU A 12 -16.03 8.79 -21.43
N GLY A 13 -16.92 9.28 -22.27
CA GLY A 13 -18.22 8.66 -22.53
C GLY A 13 -18.08 7.36 -23.32
N ALA A 14 -19.13 6.54 -23.32
CA ALA A 14 -19.16 5.28 -24.08
C ALA A 14 -19.04 5.50 -25.60
N ASP A 15 -19.42 6.67 -26.08
CA ASP A 15 -19.30 7.14 -27.47
C ASP A 15 -17.94 7.81 -27.77
N GLY A 16 -17.03 7.86 -26.80
CA GLY A 16 -15.74 8.52 -26.92
C GLY A 16 -15.77 10.02 -26.73
N SER A 17 -16.92 10.62 -26.38
CA SER A 17 -17.03 12.04 -26.07
C SER A 17 -16.44 12.38 -24.70
N GLU A 18 -15.99 13.62 -24.54
CA GLU A 18 -15.60 14.14 -23.23
C GLU A 18 -16.85 14.52 -22.43
N VAL A 19 -16.99 13.95 -21.23
CA VAL A 19 -18.07 14.25 -20.29
C VAL A 19 -17.46 15.04 -19.13
N PRO A 20 -17.92 16.29 -18.90
CA PRO A 20 -17.45 17.07 -17.75
C PRO A 20 -17.77 16.34 -16.44
N ALA A 21 -16.81 16.32 -15.54
CA ALA A 21 -16.98 15.66 -14.25
C ALA A 21 -18.01 16.34 -13.32
N THR A 22 -18.50 17.52 -13.70
CA THR A 22 -19.61 18.21 -13.02
C THR A 22 -20.97 17.59 -13.32
N GLU A 23 -21.04 16.69 -14.33
CA GLU A 23 -22.27 15.99 -14.69
C GLU A 23 -22.27 14.58 -14.08
N ASN A 24 -23.46 14.13 -13.65
CA ASN A 24 -23.62 12.75 -13.22
C ASN A 24 -23.36 11.78 -14.37
N PRO A 25 -22.49 10.79 -14.21
CA PRO A 25 -22.22 9.85 -15.29
C PRO A 25 -23.46 9.04 -15.64
N LYS A 26 -23.74 8.91 -16.92
CA LYS A 26 -24.80 8.03 -17.43
C LYS A 26 -24.40 6.57 -17.16
N LYS A 27 -25.38 5.69 -16.99
CA LYS A 27 -25.13 4.25 -16.75
C LYS A 27 -24.25 3.60 -17.82
N GLU A 28 -24.35 4.07 -19.05
CA GLU A 28 -23.58 3.61 -20.20
C GLU A 28 -22.07 3.89 -20.07
N ASN A 29 -21.70 4.90 -19.27
CA ASN A 29 -20.32 5.30 -19.04
C ASN A 29 -19.68 4.57 -17.87
N ILE A 30 -20.43 3.70 -17.17
CA ILE A 30 -19.93 2.95 -16.02
C ILE A 30 -19.33 1.63 -16.51
N VAL A 31 -18.05 1.43 -16.21
CA VAL A 31 -17.32 0.19 -16.55
C VAL A 31 -16.83 -0.48 -15.28
N ALA A 32 -16.77 -1.81 -15.30
CA ALA A 32 -16.16 -2.58 -14.22
C ALA A 32 -14.64 -2.47 -14.32
N LEU A 33 -13.99 -1.94 -13.31
CA LEU A 33 -12.53 -1.79 -13.25
C LEU A 33 -11.83 -3.04 -12.72
N GLY A 34 -12.51 -3.85 -11.92
CA GLY A 34 -11.94 -5.06 -11.31
C GLY A 34 -12.67 -5.47 -10.03
N HIS A 35 -12.03 -6.30 -9.26
CA HIS A 35 -12.57 -6.81 -8.00
C HIS A 35 -12.01 -6.02 -6.82
N SER A 36 -12.86 -5.54 -5.92
CA SER A 36 -12.44 -4.91 -4.65
C SER A 36 -11.88 -5.94 -3.67
N THR A 37 -12.36 -7.19 -3.75
CA THR A 37 -11.81 -8.30 -2.97
C THR A 37 -10.85 -9.07 -3.86
N PRO A 38 -9.57 -9.17 -3.48
CA PRO A 38 -8.57 -9.89 -4.26
C PRO A 38 -8.94 -11.38 -4.39
N PRO A 39 -8.98 -11.94 -5.60
CA PRO A 39 -9.35 -13.35 -5.80
C PRO A 39 -8.24 -14.32 -5.40
N TYR A 40 -7.00 -13.86 -5.32
CA TYR A 40 -5.85 -14.70 -4.98
C TYR A 40 -5.10 -14.14 -3.79
N SER A 41 -4.96 -14.95 -2.74
CA SER A 41 -4.12 -14.64 -1.60
C SER A 41 -3.57 -15.92 -1.00
N GLY A 42 -2.41 -15.83 -0.38
CA GLY A 42 -1.81 -16.99 0.27
C GLY A 42 -0.49 -16.65 0.96
N THR A 43 0.09 -17.68 1.57
CA THR A 43 1.37 -17.60 2.27
C THR A 43 2.35 -18.58 1.67
N LEU A 44 3.59 -18.14 1.48
CA LEU A 44 4.72 -18.99 1.13
C LEU A 44 5.68 -19.00 2.30
N ASN A 45 5.86 -20.18 2.90
CA ASN A 45 6.80 -20.41 4.00
C ASN A 45 8.04 -21.08 3.47
N LEU A 46 9.20 -20.54 3.74
CA LEU A 46 10.49 -21.11 3.40
C LEU A 46 11.29 -21.36 4.67
N SER A 47 11.75 -22.58 4.86
CA SER A 47 12.56 -22.97 6.02
C SER A 47 13.85 -23.62 5.57
N PHE A 48 14.97 -23.15 6.11
CA PHE A 48 16.30 -23.65 5.83
C PHE A 48 17.00 -23.97 7.15
N SER A 49 17.55 -25.18 7.24
CA SER A 49 18.33 -25.59 8.40
C SER A 49 19.75 -25.96 7.97
N TYR A 50 20.72 -25.36 8.61
CA TYR A 50 22.13 -25.70 8.39
C TYR A 50 22.90 -25.73 9.72
N ARG A 51 23.36 -26.90 10.12
CA ARG A 51 24.02 -27.14 11.41
C ARG A 51 23.15 -26.63 12.57
N GLU A 52 23.64 -25.63 13.29
CA GLU A 52 23.00 -25.03 14.46
C GLU A 52 22.06 -23.86 14.11
N PHE A 53 21.94 -23.52 12.83
CA PHE A 53 21.13 -22.42 12.37
C PHE A 53 19.86 -22.90 11.68
N ASP A 54 18.74 -22.29 12.06
CA ASP A 54 17.46 -22.41 11.36
C ASP A 54 17.03 -21.01 10.90
N LEU A 55 16.70 -20.88 9.61
CA LEU A 55 16.17 -19.67 8.99
C LEU A 55 14.77 -19.96 8.48
N ASP A 56 13.80 -19.23 9.00
CA ASP A 56 12.40 -19.27 8.55
C ASP A 56 12.02 -17.93 7.95
N MET A 57 11.32 -17.96 6.81
CA MET A 57 10.83 -16.77 6.11
C MET A 57 9.40 -16.99 5.67
N ASP A 58 8.51 -16.04 6.02
CA ASP A 58 7.11 -16.07 5.67
C ASP A 58 6.79 -14.90 4.73
N PHE A 59 6.37 -15.25 3.53
CA PHE A 59 5.89 -14.31 2.54
C PHE A 59 4.37 -14.40 2.45
N TYR A 60 3.72 -13.26 2.45
CA TYR A 60 2.29 -13.15 2.19
C TYR A 60 2.07 -12.43 0.87
N TYR A 61 1.19 -12.96 0.03
CA TYR A 61 0.88 -12.38 -1.27
C TYR A 61 -0.61 -12.20 -1.47
N VAL A 62 -0.96 -11.14 -2.21
CA VAL A 62 -2.31 -10.81 -2.62
C VAL A 62 -2.27 -10.33 -4.06
N PHE A 63 -3.13 -10.88 -4.93
CA PHE A 63 -3.17 -10.54 -6.34
C PHE A 63 -4.59 -10.44 -6.90
N GLY A 64 -4.76 -9.57 -7.91
CA GLY A 64 -5.98 -9.38 -8.67
C GLY A 64 -6.98 -8.44 -8.01
N GLY A 65 -6.59 -7.77 -6.93
CA GLY A 65 -7.40 -6.77 -6.26
C GLY A 65 -7.24 -5.37 -6.84
N TYR A 66 -8.30 -4.58 -6.68
CA TYR A 66 -8.31 -3.15 -6.99
C TYR A 66 -8.84 -2.38 -5.79
N GLN A 67 -8.19 -1.29 -5.45
CA GLN A 67 -8.56 -0.46 -4.33
C GLN A 67 -8.60 1.01 -4.73
N LYS A 68 -9.59 1.72 -4.20
CA LYS A 68 -9.67 3.16 -4.38
C LYS A 68 -8.56 3.81 -3.55
N TYR A 69 -7.86 4.73 -4.15
CA TYR A 69 -6.90 5.55 -3.46
C TYR A 69 -7.61 6.46 -2.44
N ASN A 70 -7.07 6.57 -1.25
CA ASN A 70 -7.60 7.43 -0.18
C ASN A 70 -7.03 8.86 -0.28
N TYR A 71 -6.91 9.38 -1.48
CA TYR A 71 -6.47 10.75 -1.61
C TYR A 71 -7.52 11.72 -1.10
N SER A 72 -7.14 12.63 -0.29
CA SER A 72 -7.83 13.91 -0.19
C SER A 72 -7.34 14.77 -1.35
N TYR A 73 -8.00 14.66 -2.52
CA TYR A 73 -7.58 15.33 -3.76
C TYR A 73 -7.77 16.82 -3.75
N VAL A 74 -8.51 17.30 -2.79
CA VAL A 74 -9.03 18.64 -2.83
C VAL A 74 -8.55 19.42 -1.66
N ARG A 75 -7.90 20.48 -1.98
CA ARG A 75 -7.81 21.60 -1.09
C ARG A 75 -9.15 22.34 -1.16
N ASP A 76 -10.13 21.85 -0.44
CA ASP A 76 -11.35 22.59 -0.18
C ASP A 76 -11.06 23.74 0.80
N ASP A 77 -12.02 24.65 0.96
CA ASP A 77 -11.87 25.80 1.88
C ASP A 77 -11.60 25.33 3.32
N ASP A 78 -12.12 24.15 3.71
CA ASP A 78 -11.90 23.56 5.04
C ASP A 78 -10.47 23.05 5.22
N ASN A 79 -9.79 22.69 4.14
CA ASN A 79 -8.40 22.19 4.13
C ASN A 79 -7.37 23.26 3.71
N ALA A 80 -7.79 24.47 3.40
CA ALA A 80 -6.87 25.53 2.95
C ALA A 80 -5.75 25.83 3.95
N ASN A 81 -5.96 25.57 5.23
CA ASN A 81 -5.00 25.79 6.31
C ASN A 81 -4.13 24.57 6.62
N LYS A 82 -4.32 23.43 5.91
CA LYS A 82 -3.51 22.23 6.10
C LYS A 82 -2.37 22.20 5.10
N ASN A 83 -1.23 21.66 5.51
CA ASN A 83 -0.11 21.46 4.62
C ASN A 83 -0.47 20.42 3.55
N ALA A 84 -0.23 20.75 2.29
CA ALA A 84 -0.35 19.80 1.20
C ALA A 84 0.81 18.77 1.23
N ILE A 85 0.52 17.55 0.83
CA ILE A 85 1.56 16.54 0.65
C ILE A 85 2.43 16.94 -0.55
N LYS A 86 3.74 16.87 -0.41
CA LYS A 86 4.70 17.25 -1.46
C LYS A 86 4.39 16.61 -2.82
N GLY A 87 4.01 15.34 -2.84
CA GLY A 87 3.63 14.63 -4.06
C GLY A 87 2.37 15.19 -4.73
N GLN A 88 1.42 15.70 -3.97
CA GLN A 88 0.21 16.34 -4.51
C GLN A 88 0.57 17.61 -5.25
N LEU A 89 1.33 18.51 -4.63
CA LEU A 89 1.74 19.77 -5.25
C LEU A 89 2.53 19.57 -6.55
N GLN A 90 3.39 18.56 -6.58
CA GLN A 90 4.20 18.27 -7.77
C GLN A 90 3.40 17.71 -8.94
N ASN A 91 2.30 16.99 -8.64
CA ASN A 91 1.47 16.31 -9.62
C ASN A 91 0.10 16.97 -9.81
N MET A 92 -0.04 18.22 -9.40
CA MET A 92 -1.27 19.00 -9.54
C MET A 92 -1.24 19.84 -10.80
N TRP A 93 -2.40 20.00 -11.45
CA TRP A 93 -2.54 20.87 -12.59
C TRP A 93 -2.59 22.34 -12.15
N PHE A 94 -1.74 23.18 -12.70
CA PHE A 94 -1.71 24.62 -12.46
C PHE A 94 -1.89 25.44 -13.74
N GLN A 95 -1.53 24.88 -14.87
CA GLN A 95 -1.56 25.58 -16.15
C GLN A 95 -1.69 24.60 -17.33
N LYS A 96 -2.04 25.14 -18.49
CA LYS A 96 -2.02 24.37 -19.74
C LYS A 96 -0.65 23.73 -19.96
N GLY A 97 -0.64 22.45 -20.26
CA GLY A 97 0.55 21.61 -20.36
C GLY A 97 0.70 20.63 -19.17
N ASP A 98 -0.11 20.82 -18.13
CA ASP A 98 -0.13 19.94 -16.95
C ASP A 98 -1.23 18.85 -17.03
N GLU A 99 -1.83 18.59 -18.19
CA GLU A 99 -2.97 17.69 -18.38
C GLU A 99 -2.64 16.23 -18.07
N GLY A 100 -1.35 15.86 -18.16
CA GLY A 100 -0.85 14.53 -17.79
C GLY A 100 -0.65 14.31 -16.30
N LYS A 101 -0.92 15.32 -15.48
CA LYS A 101 -0.80 15.19 -14.02
C LYS A 101 -2.01 14.46 -13.43
N ILE A 102 -1.84 13.95 -12.21
CA ILE A 102 -2.83 13.09 -11.55
C ILE A 102 -3.90 13.92 -10.83
N TYR A 103 -3.52 15.10 -10.35
CA TYR A 103 -4.40 15.93 -9.52
C TYR A 103 -4.94 17.12 -10.29
N TYR A 104 -6.20 17.41 -10.04
CA TYR A 104 -6.92 18.53 -10.65
C TYR A 104 -6.43 19.88 -10.13
N SER A 105 -6.95 20.94 -10.72
CA SER A 105 -6.69 22.29 -10.26
C SER A 105 -7.09 22.49 -8.79
N PRO A 106 -6.22 23.12 -7.97
CA PRO A 106 -6.52 23.41 -6.58
C PRO A 106 -7.59 24.49 -6.38
N PHE A 107 -8.00 25.15 -7.46
CA PHE A 107 -8.93 26.29 -7.43
C PHE A 107 -10.41 25.87 -7.60
N PHE A 108 -10.71 24.61 -7.32
CA PHE A 108 -12.05 24.06 -7.47
C PHE A 108 -12.93 24.30 -6.24
N SER A 109 -14.23 24.60 -6.47
CA SER A 109 -15.17 24.65 -5.38
C SER A 109 -15.60 23.25 -4.93
N SER A 110 -15.76 23.07 -3.63
CA SER A 110 -16.11 21.81 -2.99
C SER A 110 -17.40 21.16 -3.51
N SER A 111 -18.36 21.97 -3.97
CA SER A 111 -19.65 21.46 -4.47
C SER A 111 -19.56 20.75 -5.82
N ALA A 112 -18.64 21.15 -6.69
CA ALA A 112 -18.39 20.47 -7.97
C ALA A 112 -17.62 19.16 -7.81
N LEU A 113 -16.91 18.99 -6.72
CA LEU A 113 -16.07 17.84 -6.42
C LEU A 113 -16.77 16.77 -5.62
N ALA A 114 -17.82 17.08 -4.88
CA ALA A 114 -18.60 16.08 -4.15
C ALA A 114 -19.11 14.97 -5.09
N SER A 115 -19.49 15.33 -6.31
CA SER A 115 -19.89 14.35 -7.32
C SER A 115 -18.73 13.52 -7.87
N LEU A 116 -17.50 14.01 -7.82
CA LEU A 116 -16.31 13.31 -8.32
C LEU A 116 -15.73 12.32 -7.32
N THR A 117 -15.81 12.63 -6.04
CA THR A 117 -15.29 11.75 -4.97
C THR A 117 -16.13 10.50 -4.80
N ASP A 118 -17.40 10.53 -5.24
CA ASP A 118 -18.30 9.39 -5.11
C ASP A 118 -18.08 8.32 -6.19
N TYR A 119 -17.46 8.69 -7.32
CA TYR A 119 -17.21 7.77 -8.40
C TYR A 119 -15.75 7.31 -8.42
N ALA A 120 -15.54 5.99 -8.40
CA ALA A 120 -14.26 5.41 -8.73
C ALA A 120 -14.03 5.55 -10.24
N ASN A 121 -12.85 6.01 -10.62
CA ASN A 121 -12.43 6.09 -12.01
C ASN A 121 -11.04 5.50 -12.18
N THR A 122 -10.54 5.38 -13.42
CA THR A 122 -9.25 4.76 -13.71
C THR A 122 -8.06 5.44 -13.04
N GLU A 123 -8.20 6.71 -12.66
CA GLU A 123 -7.15 7.47 -11.97
C GLU A 123 -7.22 7.33 -10.45
N THR A 124 -8.42 7.09 -9.92
CA THR A 124 -8.66 6.98 -8.47
C THR A 124 -8.68 5.55 -7.95
N VAL A 125 -8.52 4.56 -8.84
CA VAL A 125 -8.48 3.14 -8.51
C VAL A 125 -7.20 2.53 -9.05
N GLY A 126 -6.47 1.85 -8.22
CA GLY A 126 -5.24 1.15 -8.59
C GLY A 126 -5.25 -0.31 -8.19
N LYS A 127 -4.34 -1.08 -8.78
CA LYS A 127 -4.09 -2.45 -8.37
C LYS A 127 -3.56 -2.47 -6.94
N SER A 128 -4.19 -3.27 -6.09
CA SER A 128 -3.79 -3.49 -4.69
C SER A 128 -2.98 -4.77 -4.51
N ASP A 129 -2.36 -5.25 -5.57
CA ASP A 129 -1.47 -6.41 -5.52
C ASP A 129 -0.26 -6.13 -4.64
N TYR A 130 0.17 -7.13 -3.87
CA TYR A 130 1.41 -7.00 -3.10
C TYR A 130 2.02 -8.35 -2.74
N LEU A 131 3.32 -8.32 -2.51
CA LEU A 131 4.12 -9.38 -1.90
C LEU A 131 4.82 -8.78 -0.69
N LYS A 132 4.56 -9.34 0.49
CA LYS A 132 5.09 -8.86 1.77
C LYS A 132 5.97 -9.92 2.40
N LEU A 133 7.14 -9.54 2.87
CA LEU A 133 7.93 -10.36 3.80
C LEU A 133 7.40 -10.10 5.22
N SER A 134 6.48 -10.98 5.64
CA SER A 134 5.75 -10.82 6.89
C SER A 134 6.63 -11.10 8.10
N MET A 135 7.48 -12.13 7.99
CA MET A 135 8.38 -12.52 9.08
C MET A 135 9.66 -13.16 8.53
N VAL A 136 10.76 -12.86 9.20
CA VAL A 136 12.02 -13.59 9.11
C VAL A 136 12.45 -13.95 10.50
N SER A 137 12.83 -15.21 10.73
CA SER A 137 13.36 -15.70 12.00
C SER A 137 14.66 -16.45 11.77
N LEU A 138 15.72 -16.01 12.41
CA LEU A 138 16.99 -16.71 12.43
C LEU A 138 17.23 -17.23 13.84
N ARG A 139 17.22 -18.55 14.02
CA ARG A 139 17.45 -19.23 15.29
C ARG A 139 18.83 -19.86 15.28
N TYR A 140 19.57 -19.66 16.36
CA TYR A 140 20.82 -20.34 16.64
C TYR A 140 20.64 -21.27 17.85
N ARG A 141 20.90 -22.55 17.66
CA ARG A 141 20.91 -23.57 18.73
C ARG A 141 22.31 -23.69 19.27
N VAL A 142 22.51 -23.38 20.55
CA VAL A 142 23.84 -23.52 21.16
C VAL A 142 24.22 -24.99 21.24
N PRO A 143 25.37 -25.40 20.69
CA PRO A 143 25.82 -26.82 20.73
C PRO A 143 25.91 -27.35 22.14
N HIS A 144 25.39 -28.58 22.34
CA HIS A 144 25.35 -29.24 23.64
C HIS A 144 26.77 -29.38 24.25
N ALA A 145 27.77 -29.73 23.43
CA ALA A 145 29.18 -29.85 23.87
C ALA A 145 29.72 -28.53 24.45
N PHE A 146 29.27 -27.38 23.95
CA PHE A 146 29.64 -26.08 24.49
C PHE A 146 28.98 -25.83 25.86
N LEU A 147 27.70 -26.20 26.01
CA LEU A 147 26.97 -26.06 27.27
C LEU A 147 27.53 -26.93 28.35
N GLU A 148 27.81 -28.22 28.08
CA GLU A 148 28.40 -29.16 29.03
C GLU A 148 29.77 -28.68 29.56
N LYS A 149 30.54 -28.07 28.69
CA LYS A 149 31.88 -27.60 29.06
C LYS A 149 31.84 -26.32 29.92
N ASN A 150 30.90 -25.38 29.59
CA ASN A 150 30.92 -24.01 30.15
C ASN A 150 29.78 -23.75 31.11
N CYS A 151 28.64 -24.40 30.95
CA CYS A 151 27.38 -24.09 31.66
C CYS A 151 26.62 -25.37 32.00
N LYS A 152 27.16 -26.26 32.83
CA LYS A 152 26.63 -27.60 33.13
C LYS A 152 25.20 -27.66 33.65
N PHE A 153 24.68 -26.54 34.16
CA PHE A 153 23.31 -26.45 34.64
C PHE A 153 22.27 -26.12 33.53
N ILE A 154 22.73 -25.72 32.33
CA ILE A 154 21.87 -25.45 31.20
C ILE A 154 21.86 -26.63 30.25
N LYS A 155 20.73 -27.29 30.07
CA LYS A 155 20.57 -28.41 29.16
C LYS A 155 20.42 -28.00 27.71
N TYR A 156 19.64 -26.95 27.47
CA TYR A 156 19.41 -26.40 26.13
C TYR A 156 19.40 -24.87 26.17
N ALA A 157 19.97 -24.26 25.14
CA ALA A 157 19.94 -22.82 24.92
C ALA A 157 19.73 -22.53 23.43
N ASN A 158 18.86 -21.63 23.12
CA ASN A 158 18.75 -21.09 21.78
C ASN A 158 18.51 -19.58 21.81
N ILE A 159 18.99 -18.90 20.78
CA ILE A 159 18.79 -17.47 20.55
C ILE A 159 18.08 -17.35 19.20
N ALA A 160 16.97 -16.61 19.15
CA ALA A 160 16.28 -16.32 17.91
C ALA A 160 16.17 -14.81 17.69
N PHE A 161 16.55 -14.38 16.51
CA PHE A 161 16.33 -13.03 16.00
C PHE A 161 15.15 -13.08 15.06
N GLN A 162 14.12 -12.31 15.35
CA GLN A 162 12.93 -12.25 14.54
C GLN A 162 12.70 -10.82 14.08
N ALA A 163 12.37 -10.65 12.81
CA ALA A 163 11.97 -9.38 12.23
C ALA A 163 10.64 -9.57 11.52
N SER A 164 9.70 -8.66 11.77
CA SER A 164 8.38 -8.65 11.13
C SER A 164 8.18 -7.38 10.34
N ASN A 165 7.34 -7.44 9.30
CA ASN A 165 6.98 -6.31 8.44
C ASN A 165 8.19 -5.61 7.81
N LEU A 166 9.18 -6.37 7.32
CA LEU A 166 10.43 -5.80 6.81
C LEU A 166 10.24 -4.98 5.55
N PHE A 167 9.52 -5.51 4.58
CA PHE A 167 9.21 -4.81 3.33
C PHE A 167 7.98 -5.37 2.64
N MET A 168 7.45 -4.56 1.75
CA MET A 168 6.35 -4.89 0.84
C MET A 168 6.71 -4.42 -0.57
N ILE A 169 6.45 -5.25 -1.56
CA ILE A 169 6.55 -4.93 -2.98
C ILE A 169 5.13 -4.79 -3.50
N THR A 170 4.76 -3.62 -4.00
CA THR A 170 3.41 -3.33 -4.49
C THR A 170 3.44 -2.30 -5.62
N PRO A 171 2.58 -2.42 -6.63
CA PRO A 171 2.32 -1.36 -7.60
C PRO A 171 1.41 -0.25 -7.06
N TYR A 172 0.83 -0.43 -5.87
CA TYR A 172 -0.05 0.55 -5.27
C TYR A 172 0.71 1.83 -4.91
N LYS A 173 0.24 2.96 -5.46
CA LYS A 173 1.07 4.19 -5.51
C LYS A 173 1.04 5.03 -4.24
N GLU A 174 0.19 4.75 -3.28
CA GLU A 174 -0.01 5.69 -2.17
C GLU A 174 0.42 5.20 -0.81
N SER A 175 -0.41 4.41 -0.25
CA SER A 175 -0.27 3.91 1.10
C SER A 175 -0.10 2.41 1.06
N ASP A 176 -0.11 1.81 2.21
CA ASP A 176 -0.07 0.37 2.34
C ASP A 176 -1.40 -0.22 1.82
N PRO A 177 -1.40 -1.06 0.77
CA PRO A 177 -2.61 -1.70 0.25
C PRO A 177 -3.26 -2.66 1.24
N GLU A 178 -2.54 -3.13 2.27
CA GLU A 178 -3.06 -3.99 3.32
C GLU A 178 -3.94 -3.22 4.30
N THR A 179 -3.55 -2.03 4.68
CA THR A 179 -4.28 -1.20 5.65
C THR A 179 -5.24 -0.23 5.00
N GLY A 180 -5.02 0.12 3.74
CA GLY A 180 -5.78 1.14 3.02
C GLY A 180 -5.68 2.53 3.65
N SER A 181 -4.73 2.73 4.56
CA SER A 181 -4.63 3.94 5.37
C SER A 181 -3.49 4.85 4.92
N LEU A 182 -3.76 6.16 4.87
CA LEU A 182 -2.73 7.19 4.71
C LEU A 182 -1.83 7.32 5.96
N ALA A 183 -2.23 6.73 7.08
CA ALA A 183 -1.51 6.87 8.36
C ALA A 183 -0.16 6.12 8.40
N GLY A 184 0.20 5.46 7.33
CA GLY A 184 1.51 4.83 7.15
C GLY A 184 1.46 3.31 7.08
N THR A 185 2.54 2.77 6.57
CA THR A 185 2.81 1.33 6.52
C THR A 185 3.07 0.78 7.92
N MET A 186 2.81 -0.50 8.10
CA MET A 186 3.22 -1.19 9.34
C MET A 186 4.74 -1.06 9.52
N GLN A 187 5.14 -0.61 10.70
CA GLN A 187 6.56 -0.43 11.00
C GLN A 187 7.24 -1.80 11.20
N PRO A 188 8.51 -1.95 10.80
CA PRO A 188 9.30 -3.13 11.13
C PRO A 188 9.44 -3.32 12.63
N VAL A 189 9.25 -4.56 13.09
CA VAL A 189 9.42 -4.93 14.49
C VAL A 189 10.56 -5.93 14.58
N LEU A 190 11.54 -5.63 15.42
CA LEU A 190 12.68 -6.51 15.70
C LEU A 190 12.55 -7.11 17.10
N THR A 191 12.69 -8.42 17.21
CA THR A 191 12.55 -9.16 18.46
C THR A 191 13.74 -10.09 18.64
N ILE A 192 14.26 -10.15 19.86
CA ILE A 192 15.26 -11.12 20.26
C ILE A 192 14.64 -12.03 21.32
N ASN A 193 14.67 -13.33 21.06
CA ASN A 193 14.16 -14.34 21.97
C ASN A 193 15.35 -15.20 22.47
N LEU A 194 15.47 -15.33 23.78
CA LEU A 194 16.40 -16.24 24.41
C LEU A 194 15.61 -17.31 25.17
N SER A 195 15.84 -18.58 24.83
CA SER A 195 15.24 -19.71 25.53
C SER A 195 16.33 -20.53 26.21
N LEU A 196 16.17 -20.78 27.50
CA LEU A 196 17.06 -21.59 28.32
C LEU A 196 16.27 -22.69 29.01
N THR A 197 16.82 -23.91 29.03
CA THR A 197 16.26 -25.03 29.77
C THR A 197 17.34 -25.55 30.73
N PHE A 198 16.99 -25.69 31.98
CA PHE A 198 17.85 -26.10 33.09
C PHE A 198 17.68 -27.57 33.42
#